data_3ed4ac8cefa49a36c729dea1cdcbd455
#
_entry.id   3ed4ac8cefa49a36c729dea1cdcbd455
#
_cell.length_a   1.000
_cell.length_b   1.000
_cell.length_c   1.000
_cell.angle_alpha   90.00
_cell.angle_beta   90.00
_cell.angle_gamma   90.00
#
_symmetry.space_group_name_H-M   'P 1'
#
loop_
_entity.id
_entity.type
_entity.pdbx_description
1 polymer ?
#
loop_
_entity_poly.entity_id
_entity_poly.type
_entity_poly.pdbx_seq_one_letter_code
_entity_poly.pdbx_strand_id
1 'polypeptide(L)'
;MPASFLFDGPDDARVTIMLAHGAGAPMDSASMNAAAKALAAEGFRIARFEFGYMAARRTGERRPPPKAETVMPEYVAAIDELGPTNGPLVIGGKSMGGRVASMIADSEFAAKRIAGLLCLGYPFHPLGRPEQLRTRHLIGMKTP
;
A
#
# COMPACT_ATOMS: atom_id res chain seq x y z
N MET A 1 9.92 12.62 7.58
CA MET A 1 8.97 13.45 6.81
C MET A 1 7.61 12.79 6.84
N PRO A 2 6.55 13.53 7.14
CA PRO A 2 5.20 12.97 7.05
C PRO A 2 4.87 12.59 5.62
N ALA A 3 4.03 11.57 5.47
CA ALA A 3 3.59 11.12 4.17
C ALA A 3 2.68 12.16 3.52
N SER A 4 2.90 12.43 2.24
CA SER A 4 1.99 13.22 1.43
C SER A 4 1.02 12.29 0.73
N PHE A 5 -0.28 12.55 0.86
CA PHE A 5 -1.31 11.72 0.27
C PHE A 5 -1.90 12.34 -0.99
N LEU A 6 -2.24 11.48 -1.96
CA LEU A 6 -3.16 11.79 -3.04
C LEU A 6 -4.50 11.14 -2.72
N PHE A 7 -5.55 11.93 -2.69
CA PHE A 7 -6.88 11.42 -2.40
C PHE A 7 -7.75 11.40 -3.66
N ASP A 8 -8.50 10.32 -3.81
CA ASP A 8 -9.52 10.17 -4.85
C ASP A 8 -10.81 9.71 -4.17
N GLY A 9 -11.95 9.98 -4.81
CA GLY A 9 -13.26 9.57 -4.32
C GLY A 9 -13.84 10.49 -3.26
N PRO A 10 -15.06 10.19 -2.79
CA PRO A 10 -15.79 11.09 -1.89
C PRO A 10 -15.19 11.11 -0.49
N ASP A 11 -15.14 12.31 0.11
CA ASP A 11 -14.61 12.50 1.47
C ASP A 11 -15.42 11.75 2.54
N ASP A 12 -16.70 11.54 2.28
CA ASP A 12 -17.61 10.84 3.18
C ASP A 12 -17.81 9.37 2.86
N ALA A 13 -16.93 8.79 2.03
CA ALA A 13 -17.00 7.38 1.70
C ALA A 13 -16.97 6.51 2.96
N ARG A 14 -17.75 5.43 2.95
CA ARG A 14 -17.85 4.52 4.10
C ARG A 14 -16.61 3.66 4.29
N VAL A 15 -15.82 3.48 3.24
CA VAL A 15 -14.59 2.69 3.27
C VAL A 15 -13.48 3.49 2.62
N THR A 16 -12.34 3.56 3.29
CA THR A 16 -11.11 4.13 2.75
C THR A 16 -10.14 3.00 2.39
N ILE A 17 -9.54 3.09 1.21
CA ILE A 17 -8.51 2.16 0.76
C ILE A 17 -7.20 2.93 0.64
N MET A 18 -6.20 2.50 1.38
CA MET A 18 -4.86 3.07 1.34
C MET A 18 -3.98 2.24 0.42
N LEU A 19 -3.36 2.86 -0.56
CA LEU A 19 -2.59 2.16 -1.57
C LEU A 19 -1.14 2.66 -1.64
N ALA A 20 -0.20 1.72 -1.56
CA ALA A 20 1.21 1.95 -1.82
C ALA A 20 1.56 1.54 -3.26
N HIS A 21 2.54 2.23 -3.82
CA HIS A 21 3.03 1.98 -5.19
C HIS A 21 3.92 0.74 -5.27
N GLY A 22 4.22 0.30 -6.49
CA GLY A 22 5.20 -0.76 -6.75
C GLY A 22 6.65 -0.25 -6.69
N ALA A 23 7.61 -1.17 -6.85
CA ALA A 23 9.02 -0.87 -6.64
C ALA A 23 9.57 0.18 -7.62
N GLY A 24 9.11 0.18 -8.86
CA GLY A 24 9.71 0.96 -9.95
C GLY A 24 8.96 2.19 -10.39
N ALA A 25 7.77 2.48 -9.85
CA ALA A 25 6.93 3.56 -10.34
C ALA A 25 6.19 4.27 -9.20
N PRO A 26 5.97 5.59 -9.33
CA PRO A 26 5.41 6.40 -8.25
C PRO A 26 3.92 6.16 -8.02
N MET A 27 3.38 6.77 -6.97
CA MET A 27 1.96 6.66 -6.60
C MET A 27 1.00 7.23 -7.66
N ASP A 28 1.49 8.04 -8.56
CA ASP A 28 0.72 8.65 -9.65
C ASP A 28 1.11 8.11 -11.04
N SER A 29 1.67 6.91 -11.09
CA SER A 29 1.88 6.20 -12.36
C SER A 29 0.54 5.93 -13.06
N ALA A 30 0.59 5.66 -14.36
CA ALA A 30 -0.63 5.40 -15.16
C ALA A 30 -1.47 4.27 -14.55
N SER A 31 -0.84 3.17 -14.12
CA SER A 31 -1.57 2.05 -13.54
C SER A 31 -2.15 2.37 -12.16
N MET A 32 -1.44 3.13 -11.34
CA MET A 32 -1.95 3.57 -10.03
C MET A 32 -3.11 4.54 -10.19
N ASN A 33 -3.01 5.48 -11.14
CA ASN A 33 -4.10 6.40 -11.44
C ASN A 33 -5.34 5.65 -11.93
N ALA A 34 -5.18 4.65 -12.78
CA ALA A 34 -6.30 3.85 -13.28
C ALA A 34 -6.98 3.08 -12.15
N ALA A 35 -6.21 2.44 -11.28
CA ALA A 35 -6.74 1.71 -10.15
C ALA A 35 -7.48 2.64 -9.18
N ALA A 36 -6.88 3.77 -8.85
CA ALA A 36 -7.49 4.74 -7.94
C ALA A 36 -8.81 5.29 -8.49
N LYS A 37 -8.85 5.64 -9.78
CA LYS A 37 -10.07 6.11 -10.45
C LYS A 37 -11.16 5.04 -10.45
N ALA A 38 -10.82 3.80 -10.77
CA ALA A 38 -11.79 2.72 -10.83
C ALA A 38 -12.43 2.46 -9.46
N LEU A 39 -11.61 2.42 -8.41
CA LEU A 39 -12.10 2.22 -7.05
C LEU A 39 -12.90 3.42 -6.56
N ALA A 40 -12.46 4.63 -6.85
CA ALA A 40 -13.19 5.84 -6.49
C ALA A 40 -14.57 5.91 -7.15
N ALA A 41 -14.67 5.43 -8.40
CA ALA A 41 -15.95 5.37 -9.12
C ALA A 41 -16.94 4.42 -8.45
N GLU A 42 -16.47 3.44 -7.70
CA GLU A 42 -17.31 2.53 -6.92
C GLU A 42 -17.69 3.10 -5.54
N GLY A 43 -17.30 4.31 -5.24
CA GLY A 43 -17.68 4.99 -4.00
C GLY A 43 -16.66 4.90 -2.87
N PHE A 44 -15.47 4.34 -3.12
CA PHE A 44 -14.41 4.28 -2.12
C PHE A 44 -13.61 5.58 -2.10
N ARG A 45 -13.12 5.94 -0.92
CA ARG A 45 -12.08 6.96 -0.81
C ARG A 45 -10.73 6.26 -0.91
N ILE A 46 -9.87 6.78 -1.78
CA ILE A 46 -8.55 6.21 -2.00
C ILE A 46 -7.50 7.17 -1.47
N ALA A 47 -6.61 6.67 -0.61
CA ALA A 47 -5.47 7.42 -0.09
C ALA A 47 -4.18 6.76 -0.60
N ARG A 48 -3.48 7.43 -1.52
CA ARG A 48 -2.20 6.94 -2.05
C ARG A 48 -1.05 7.68 -1.38
N PHE A 49 0.03 6.98 -1.12
CA PHE A 49 1.24 7.57 -0.56
C PHE A 49 2.49 6.98 -1.22
N GLU A 50 3.65 7.60 -0.95
CA GLU A 50 4.94 7.12 -1.45
C GLU A 50 5.88 6.77 -0.33
N PHE A 51 6.63 5.68 -0.51
CA PHE A 51 7.78 5.40 0.33
C PHE A 51 8.88 6.45 0.08
N GLY A 52 9.71 6.68 1.08
CA GLY A 52 10.72 7.74 1.05
C GLY A 52 11.65 7.68 -0.17
N TYR A 53 12.07 6.47 -0.58
CA TYR A 53 12.95 6.35 -1.74
C TYR A 53 12.28 6.81 -3.04
N MET A 54 10.97 6.62 -3.17
CA MET A 54 10.22 7.05 -4.34
C MET A 54 9.95 8.56 -4.29
N ALA A 55 9.60 9.09 -3.12
CA ALA A 55 9.43 10.53 -2.91
C ALA A 55 10.72 11.28 -3.24
N ALA A 56 11.88 10.73 -2.89
CA ALA A 56 13.18 11.32 -3.19
C ALA A 56 13.44 11.47 -4.69
N ARG A 57 12.87 10.61 -5.53
CA ARG A 57 13.00 10.73 -6.99
C ARG A 57 12.38 12.01 -7.54
N ARG A 58 11.38 12.56 -6.87
CA ARG A 58 10.71 13.81 -7.27
C ARG A 58 11.63 15.02 -7.17
N THR A 59 12.66 14.93 -6.32
CA THR A 59 13.67 15.97 -6.16
C THR A 59 14.99 15.62 -6.87
N GLY A 60 14.98 14.60 -7.73
CA GLY A 60 16.13 14.22 -8.55
C GLY A 60 17.06 13.19 -7.92
N GLU A 61 16.79 12.75 -6.69
CA GLU A 61 17.60 11.75 -6.01
C GLU A 61 17.17 10.35 -6.46
N ARG A 62 18.12 9.57 -6.98
CA ARG A 62 17.86 8.21 -7.43
C ARG A 62 18.43 7.21 -6.45
N ARG A 63 17.56 6.45 -5.81
CA ARG A 63 17.93 5.33 -4.96
C ARG A 63 17.31 4.04 -5.55
N PRO A 64 18.01 2.91 -5.45
CA PRO A 64 17.40 1.63 -5.84
C PRO A 64 16.23 1.30 -4.90
N PRO A 65 15.25 0.49 -5.35
CA PRO A 65 14.19 0.05 -4.46
C PRO A 65 14.76 -0.73 -3.27
N PRO A 66 14.37 -0.38 -2.04
CA PRO A 66 14.80 -1.13 -0.86
C PRO A 66 14.06 -2.47 -0.78
N LYS A 67 14.52 -3.33 0.11
CA LYS A 67 13.78 -4.55 0.43
C LYS A 67 12.45 -4.19 1.09
N ALA A 68 11.43 -5.00 0.84
CA ALA A 68 10.09 -4.75 1.40
C ALA A 68 10.12 -4.59 2.92
N GLU A 69 10.92 -5.42 3.60
CA GLU A 69 11.05 -5.37 5.05
C GLU A 69 11.53 -4.01 5.57
N THR A 70 12.37 -3.35 4.79
CA THR A 70 12.93 -2.03 5.16
C THR A 70 11.87 -0.94 5.19
N VAL A 71 10.85 -1.04 4.35
CA VAL A 71 9.80 -0.01 4.25
C VAL A 71 8.52 -0.36 5.01
N MET A 72 8.47 -1.49 5.70
CA MET A 72 7.33 -1.84 6.56
C MET A 72 7.03 -0.75 7.59
N PRO A 73 8.03 -0.22 8.34
CA PRO A 73 7.76 0.86 9.29
C PRO A 73 7.23 2.13 8.61
N GLU A 74 7.60 2.40 7.38
CA GLU A 74 7.09 3.55 6.63
C GLU A 74 5.60 3.40 6.32
N TYR A 75 5.15 2.18 6.01
CA TYR A 75 3.72 1.92 5.80
C TYR A 75 2.94 2.14 7.11
N VAL A 76 3.43 1.60 8.22
CA VAL A 76 2.80 1.81 9.53
C VAL A 76 2.74 3.30 9.87
N ALA A 77 3.84 4.03 9.63
CA ALA A 77 3.86 5.48 9.85
C ALA A 77 2.84 6.21 8.98
N ALA A 78 2.65 5.76 7.74
CA ALA A 78 1.65 6.34 6.85
C ALA A 78 0.21 6.09 7.36
N ILE A 79 -0.05 4.93 7.95
CA ILE A 79 -1.35 4.66 8.60
C ILE A 79 -1.57 5.65 9.75
N ASP A 80 -0.55 5.87 10.58
CA ASP A 80 -0.62 6.84 11.68
C ASP A 80 -0.88 8.26 11.14
N GLU A 81 -0.20 8.64 10.07
CA GLU A 81 -0.30 9.97 9.47
C GLU A 81 -1.67 10.20 8.84
N LEU A 82 -2.26 9.17 8.22
CA LEU A 82 -3.61 9.26 7.69
C LEU A 82 -4.63 9.56 8.80
N GLY A 83 -4.42 8.97 9.97
CA GLY A 83 -5.30 9.15 11.11
C GLY A 83 -6.67 8.49 10.95
N PRO A 84 -7.64 8.93 11.74
CA PRO A 84 -8.99 8.34 11.71
C PRO A 84 -9.67 8.48 10.35
N THR A 85 -10.37 7.42 9.94
CA THR A 85 -11.14 7.40 8.71
C THR A 85 -12.64 7.29 9.00
N ASN A 86 -13.47 7.66 8.03
CA ASN A 86 -14.91 7.52 8.15
C ASN A 86 -15.31 6.06 7.86
N GLY A 87 -15.18 5.20 8.87
CA GLY A 87 -15.45 3.78 8.73
C GLY A 87 -14.17 2.96 8.53
N PRO A 88 -14.30 1.71 8.03
CA PRO A 88 -13.17 0.80 7.95
C PRO A 88 -12.08 1.29 7.00
N LEU A 89 -10.83 0.96 7.35
CA LEU A 89 -9.65 1.19 6.51
C LEU A 89 -9.17 -0.15 5.95
N VAL A 90 -9.06 -0.22 4.62
CA VAL A 90 -8.41 -1.32 3.92
C VAL A 90 -7.03 -0.83 3.49
N ILE A 91 -6.00 -1.63 3.70
CA ILE A 91 -4.66 -1.30 3.22
C ILE A 91 -4.26 -2.20 2.07
N GLY A 92 -3.35 -1.74 1.25
CA GLY A 92 -2.90 -2.54 0.13
C GLY A 92 -1.89 -1.81 -0.73
N GLY A 93 -1.79 -2.24 -1.95
CA GLY A 93 -0.90 -1.62 -2.92
C GLY A 93 -0.68 -2.48 -4.14
N LYS A 94 0.11 -1.93 -5.04
CA LYS A 94 0.48 -2.59 -6.29
C LYS A 94 1.83 -3.28 -6.11
N SER A 95 1.91 -4.56 -6.51
CA SER A 95 3.16 -5.34 -6.50
C SER A 95 3.85 -5.25 -5.13
N MET A 96 5.06 -4.71 -5.05
CA MET A 96 5.80 -4.55 -3.79
C MET A 96 4.96 -3.85 -2.72
N GLY A 97 4.21 -2.80 -3.08
CA GLY A 97 3.36 -2.07 -2.14
C GLY A 97 2.31 -2.96 -1.48
N GLY A 98 1.69 -3.84 -2.26
CA GLY A 98 0.75 -4.84 -1.74
C GLY A 98 1.44 -5.87 -0.86
N ARG A 99 2.64 -6.30 -1.24
CA ARG A 99 3.43 -7.22 -0.42
C ARG A 99 3.79 -6.60 0.93
N VAL A 100 4.26 -5.35 0.95
CA VAL A 100 4.55 -4.64 2.21
C VAL A 100 3.30 -4.56 3.08
N ALA A 101 2.16 -4.18 2.51
CA ALA A 101 0.89 -4.14 3.23
C ALA A 101 0.55 -5.52 3.82
N SER A 102 0.74 -6.59 3.06
CA SER A 102 0.45 -7.96 3.53
C SER A 102 1.33 -8.36 4.71
N MET A 103 2.55 -7.84 4.78
CA MET A 103 3.50 -8.17 5.85
C MET A 103 3.15 -7.49 7.18
N ILE A 104 2.47 -6.36 7.15
CA ILE A 104 2.02 -5.66 8.37
C ILE A 104 0.54 -5.94 8.70
N ALA A 105 -0.19 -6.57 7.79
CA ALA A 105 -1.65 -6.66 7.86
C ALA A 105 -2.16 -7.31 9.14
N ASP A 106 -1.66 -8.48 9.50
CA ASP A 106 -2.19 -9.21 10.67
C ASP A 106 -1.93 -8.46 11.98
N SER A 107 -0.79 -7.79 12.12
CA SER A 107 -0.51 -6.95 13.28
C SER A 107 -1.49 -5.78 13.37
N GLU A 108 -1.73 -5.11 12.27
CA GLU A 108 -2.65 -3.96 12.21
C GLU A 108 -4.11 -4.40 12.37
N PHE A 109 -4.46 -5.55 11.82
CA PHE A 109 -5.80 -6.13 11.98
C PHE A 109 -6.08 -6.53 13.43
N ALA A 110 -5.13 -7.18 14.08
CA ALA A 110 -5.23 -7.54 15.50
C ALA A 110 -5.38 -6.30 16.38
N ALA A 111 -4.72 -5.20 16.02
CA ALA A 111 -4.84 -3.92 16.72
C ALA A 111 -6.11 -3.15 16.35
N LYS A 112 -6.96 -3.70 15.51
CA LYS A 112 -8.23 -3.10 15.04
C LYS A 112 -8.02 -1.79 14.27
N ARG A 113 -6.88 -1.62 13.63
CA ARG A 113 -6.56 -0.43 12.85
C ARG A 113 -6.94 -0.55 11.40
N ILE A 114 -7.05 -1.79 10.89
CA ILE A 114 -7.50 -2.08 9.53
C ILE A 114 -8.59 -3.15 9.54
N ALA A 115 -9.36 -3.21 8.45
CA ALA A 115 -10.41 -4.19 8.27
C ALA A 115 -10.10 -5.20 7.16
N GLY A 116 -9.14 -4.93 6.29
CA GLY A 116 -8.85 -5.82 5.17
C GLY A 116 -7.59 -5.44 4.42
N LEU A 117 -7.24 -6.28 3.45
CA LEU A 117 -6.03 -6.17 2.62
C LEU A 117 -6.40 -6.30 1.15
N LEU A 118 -5.91 -5.40 0.31
CA LEU A 118 -6.09 -5.44 -1.14
C LEU A 118 -4.75 -5.43 -1.84
N CYS A 119 -4.37 -6.54 -2.47
CA CYS A 119 -3.15 -6.64 -3.23
C CYS A 119 -3.45 -6.64 -4.73
N LEU A 120 -2.80 -5.73 -5.45
CA LEU A 120 -2.91 -5.63 -6.91
C LEU A 120 -1.60 -6.15 -7.52
N GLY A 121 -1.65 -7.35 -8.10
CA GLY A 121 -0.47 -7.97 -8.70
C GLY A 121 0.60 -8.36 -7.67
N TYR A 122 0.25 -9.25 -6.75
CA TYR A 122 1.19 -9.69 -5.70
C TYR A 122 2.44 -10.37 -6.30
N PRO A 123 3.65 -9.94 -5.90
CA PRO A 123 4.89 -10.52 -6.42
C PRO A 123 5.27 -11.78 -5.62
N PHE A 124 4.74 -12.94 -6.00
CA PHE A 124 4.92 -14.20 -5.27
C PHE A 124 6.39 -14.65 -5.19
N HIS A 125 7.22 -14.22 -6.13
CA HIS A 125 8.65 -14.54 -6.16
C HIS A 125 9.44 -13.43 -6.87
N PRO A 126 10.77 -13.32 -6.63
CA PRO A 126 11.61 -12.42 -7.41
C PRO A 126 11.66 -12.80 -8.88
N LEU A 127 11.95 -11.85 -9.74
CA LEU A 127 12.13 -12.10 -11.17
C LEU A 127 13.21 -13.16 -11.39
N GLY A 128 12.89 -14.19 -12.20
CA GLY A 128 13.82 -15.26 -12.51
C GLY A 128 14.07 -16.27 -11.39
N ARG A 129 13.38 -16.18 -10.26
CA ARG A 129 13.54 -17.07 -9.11
C ARG A 129 12.21 -17.61 -8.60
N PRO A 130 11.49 -18.40 -9.40
CA PRO A 130 10.16 -18.89 -9.02
C PRO A 130 10.15 -19.81 -7.79
N GLU A 131 11.30 -20.39 -7.44
CA GLU A 131 11.47 -21.23 -6.25
C GLU A 131 11.53 -20.43 -4.95
N GLN A 132 11.80 -19.11 -5.02
CA GLN A 132 11.89 -18.25 -3.84
C GLN A 132 10.54 -17.62 -3.54
N LEU A 133 9.64 -18.39 -2.97
CA LEU A 133 8.28 -17.93 -2.68
C LEU A 133 8.26 -16.89 -1.54
N ARG A 134 7.44 -15.87 -1.72
CA ARG A 134 7.21 -14.77 -0.77
C ARG A 134 5.85 -14.90 -0.11
N THR A 135 5.49 -16.12 0.29
CA THR A 135 4.12 -16.44 0.72
C THR A 135 4.03 -16.93 2.17
N ARG A 136 5.17 -17.09 2.85
CA ARG A 136 5.20 -17.68 4.18
C ARG A 136 4.28 -16.98 5.16
N HIS A 137 4.27 -15.65 5.17
CA HIS A 137 3.44 -14.86 6.06
C HIS A 137 1.95 -14.85 5.66
N LEU A 138 1.63 -15.29 4.44
CA LEU A 138 0.24 -15.38 3.97
C LEU A 138 -0.46 -16.61 4.51
N ILE A 139 0.31 -17.64 4.86
CA ILE A 139 -0.24 -18.89 5.39
C ILE A 139 -0.81 -18.61 6.78
N GLY A 140 -2.08 -18.92 6.99
CA GLY A 140 -2.74 -18.68 8.27
C GLY A 140 -3.07 -17.23 8.57
N MET A 141 -2.97 -16.34 7.58
CA MET A 141 -3.33 -14.93 7.74
C MET A 141 -4.77 -14.78 8.23
N LYS A 142 -5.00 -13.88 9.18
CA LYS A 142 -6.32 -13.58 9.76
C LYS A 142 -7.00 -12.40 9.08
N THR A 143 -6.23 -11.50 8.48
CA THR A 143 -6.77 -10.33 7.76
C THR A 143 -7.54 -10.78 6.52
N PRO A 144 -8.81 -10.32 6.36
CA PRO A 144 -9.54 -10.56 5.11
C PRO A 144 -8.87 -9.98 3.88
#